data_a333ce2f76d01359f5c1a097216e4c1b
#
_entry.id   a333ce2f76d01359f5c1a097216e4c1b
#
_cell.length_a   1.000
_cell.length_b   1.000
_cell.length_c   1.000
_cell.angle_alpha   90.00
_cell.angle_beta   90.00
_cell.angle_gamma   90.00
#
_symmetry.space_group_name_H-M   'P 1'
#
loop_
_entity.id
_entity.type
_entity.pdbx_description
1 polymer ?
#
loop_
_entity_poly.entity_id
_entity_poly.type
_entity_poly.pdbx_seq_one_letter_code
_entity_poly.pdbx_strand_id
1 'polypeptide(L)'
;LENLEKENYRLKEEIKKLKREISQEIEKNHKNDKVLFKQSKMASLGEMLGNIAHQWRQPLMELSSVTMELQAKIELLGKVTNEEIIESIEKSNDIIQYMSQTIDDFRNFFAKDKKRVQFKITEQISSAINMINSSLKQHNIKLEIIVIKNSSIIGFKNEYSQVLINILSNAKDELVNRKIKDPKITLKIGEKEGKSIVEIEDNAGGIKIEPIDKVFEPFYTKDKANGTGVGLFMSKLIVENNMDGRLLVKNSSKGAKFIIVIPKSF
;
A
#
# COMPACT_ATOMS: atom_id res chain seq x y z
N LEU A 1 -48.76 10.47 -38.98
CA LEU A 1 -48.75 10.75 -37.54
C LEU A 1 -48.80 9.44 -36.74
N GLU A 2 -49.73 8.55 -37.01
CA GLU A 2 -49.93 7.27 -36.28
C GLU A 2 -48.72 6.33 -36.31
N ASN A 3 -47.97 6.26 -37.42
CA ASN A 3 -46.73 5.48 -37.52
C ASN A 3 -45.60 6.08 -36.68
N LEU A 4 -45.49 7.40 -36.60
CA LEU A 4 -44.51 8.06 -35.76
C LEU A 4 -44.79 7.88 -34.25
N GLU A 5 -46.06 7.85 -33.87
CA GLU A 5 -46.47 7.60 -32.49
C GLU A 5 -46.18 6.15 -32.06
N LYS A 6 -46.45 5.17 -32.94
CA LYS A 6 -46.09 3.76 -32.67
C LYS A 6 -44.59 3.56 -32.56
N GLU A 7 -43.82 4.20 -33.42
CA GLU A 7 -42.36 4.11 -33.38
C GLU A 7 -41.79 4.79 -32.12
N ASN A 8 -42.30 5.95 -31.72
CA ASN A 8 -41.97 6.62 -30.48
C ASN A 8 -42.28 5.79 -29.23
N TYR A 9 -43.42 5.09 -29.22
CA TYR A 9 -43.79 4.21 -28.14
C TYR A 9 -42.80 3.01 -28.05
N ARG A 10 -42.47 2.38 -29.18
CA ARG A 10 -41.51 1.28 -29.26
C ARG A 10 -40.15 1.69 -28.76
N LEU A 11 -39.63 2.85 -29.20
CA LEU A 11 -38.34 3.38 -28.74
C LEU A 11 -38.34 3.70 -27.24
N LYS A 12 -39.43 4.21 -26.69
CA LYS A 12 -39.57 4.44 -25.25
C LYS A 12 -39.47 3.13 -24.43
N GLU A 13 -40.13 2.07 -24.89
CA GLU A 13 -40.06 0.78 -24.21
C GLU A 13 -38.65 0.15 -24.32
N GLU A 14 -37.99 0.29 -25.47
CA GLU A 14 -36.60 -0.18 -25.66
C GLU A 14 -35.60 0.57 -24.77
N ILE A 15 -35.74 1.92 -24.69
CA ILE A 15 -34.95 2.74 -23.76
C ILE A 15 -35.16 2.30 -22.29
N LYS A 16 -36.40 1.99 -21.92
CA LYS A 16 -36.74 1.54 -20.58
C LYS A 16 -36.12 0.18 -20.25
N LYS A 17 -36.12 -0.72 -21.25
CA LYS A 17 -35.45 -2.04 -21.11
C LYS A 17 -33.96 -1.89 -20.97
N LEU A 18 -33.30 -1.12 -21.85
CA LEU A 18 -31.86 -0.88 -21.80
C LEU A 18 -31.42 -0.22 -20.47
N LYS A 19 -32.20 0.73 -19.97
CA LYS A 19 -31.91 1.35 -18.64
C LYS A 19 -31.97 0.32 -17.52
N ARG A 20 -32.86 -0.67 -17.55
CA ARG A 20 -32.93 -1.72 -16.54
C ARG A 20 -31.73 -2.67 -16.65
N GLU A 21 -31.35 -3.07 -17.87
CA GLU A 21 -30.20 -3.92 -18.12
C GLU A 21 -28.91 -3.25 -17.67
N ILE A 22 -28.70 -1.96 -17.99
CA ILE A 22 -27.58 -1.17 -17.51
C ILE A 22 -27.55 -1.11 -15.98
N SER A 23 -28.69 -0.87 -15.34
CA SER A 23 -28.76 -0.78 -13.87
C SER A 23 -28.40 -2.13 -13.21
N GLN A 24 -28.83 -3.23 -13.78
CA GLN A 24 -28.49 -4.58 -13.30
C GLN A 24 -26.99 -4.89 -13.48
N GLU A 25 -26.42 -4.50 -14.62
CA GLU A 25 -24.99 -4.70 -14.87
C GLU A 25 -24.12 -3.83 -13.97
N ILE A 26 -24.52 -2.59 -13.70
CA ILE A 26 -23.86 -1.71 -12.72
C ILE A 26 -23.89 -2.35 -11.32
N GLU A 27 -25.03 -2.87 -10.88
CA GLU A 27 -25.15 -3.52 -9.56
C GLU A 27 -24.27 -4.78 -9.46
N LYS A 28 -24.23 -5.58 -10.53
CA LYS A 28 -23.39 -6.75 -10.62
C LYS A 28 -21.90 -6.38 -10.57
N ASN A 29 -21.49 -5.35 -11.31
CA ASN A 29 -20.13 -4.84 -11.29
C ASN A 29 -19.74 -4.34 -9.90
N HIS A 30 -20.60 -3.58 -9.21
CA HIS A 30 -20.36 -3.17 -7.83
C HIS A 30 -20.20 -4.33 -6.85
N LYS A 31 -20.95 -5.44 -7.05
CA LYS A 31 -20.76 -6.66 -6.22
C LYS A 31 -19.42 -7.32 -6.50
N ASN A 32 -19.04 -7.42 -7.77
CA ASN A 32 -17.75 -7.98 -8.17
C ASN A 32 -16.57 -7.15 -7.62
N ASP A 33 -16.65 -5.82 -7.71
CA ASP A 33 -15.64 -4.91 -7.17
C ASP A 33 -15.45 -5.12 -5.66
N LYS A 34 -16.53 -5.32 -4.91
CA LYS A 34 -16.44 -5.63 -3.47
C LYS A 34 -15.74 -6.96 -3.18
N VAL A 35 -15.97 -7.97 -4.02
CA VAL A 35 -15.31 -9.28 -3.88
C VAL A 35 -13.82 -9.14 -4.19
N LEU A 36 -13.47 -8.47 -5.29
CA LEU A 36 -12.10 -8.20 -5.69
C LEU A 36 -11.35 -7.38 -4.63
N PHE A 37 -12.01 -6.38 -4.04
CA PHE A 37 -11.46 -5.61 -2.91
C PHE A 37 -11.11 -6.50 -1.74
N LYS A 38 -12.01 -7.41 -1.36
CA LYS A 38 -11.76 -8.36 -0.27
C LYS A 38 -10.60 -9.31 -0.58
N GLN A 39 -10.51 -9.80 -1.81
CA GLN A 39 -9.43 -10.69 -2.25
C GLN A 39 -8.08 -9.98 -2.27
N SER A 40 -8.00 -8.75 -2.79
CA SER A 40 -6.79 -7.94 -2.78
C SER A 40 -6.30 -7.66 -1.36
N LYS A 41 -7.23 -7.31 -0.47
CA LYS A 41 -6.93 -7.09 0.95
C LYS A 41 -6.36 -8.35 1.60
N MET A 42 -6.90 -9.53 1.28
CA MET A 42 -6.39 -10.80 1.80
C MET A 42 -5.03 -11.18 1.22
N ALA A 43 -4.77 -10.89 -0.05
CA ALA A 43 -3.47 -11.11 -0.67
C ALA A 43 -2.39 -10.22 -0.04
N SER A 44 -2.67 -8.92 0.12
CA SER A 44 -1.77 -7.99 0.82
C SER A 44 -1.53 -8.40 2.28
N LEU A 45 -2.57 -8.93 2.96
CA LEU A 45 -2.46 -9.49 4.30
C LEU A 45 -1.47 -10.65 4.35
N GLY A 46 -1.54 -11.58 3.39
CA GLY A 46 -0.64 -12.73 3.31
C GLY A 46 0.83 -12.33 3.13
N GLU A 47 1.11 -11.39 2.22
CA GLU A 47 2.47 -10.86 2.02
C GLU A 47 3.00 -10.16 3.27
N MET A 48 2.17 -9.34 3.91
CA MET A 48 2.57 -8.62 5.12
C MET A 48 2.76 -9.52 6.33
N LEU A 49 2.00 -10.62 6.47
CA LEU A 49 2.24 -11.62 7.51
C LEU A 49 3.64 -12.22 7.41
N GLY A 50 4.12 -12.49 6.19
CA GLY A 50 5.50 -12.91 5.95
C GLY A 50 6.51 -11.86 6.43
N ASN A 51 6.29 -10.59 6.09
CA ASN A 51 7.14 -9.48 6.52
C ASN A 51 7.14 -9.30 8.05
N ILE A 52 5.99 -9.42 8.71
CA ILE A 52 5.89 -9.35 10.18
C ILE A 52 6.65 -10.51 10.84
N ALA A 53 6.53 -11.72 10.32
CA ALA A 53 7.26 -12.86 10.85
C ALA A 53 8.78 -12.62 10.79
N HIS A 54 9.28 -12.01 9.72
CA HIS A 54 10.69 -11.61 9.62
C HIS A 54 11.05 -10.46 10.57
N GLN A 55 10.19 -9.44 10.68
CA GLN A 55 10.41 -8.32 11.61
C GLN A 55 10.40 -8.75 13.08
N TRP A 56 9.67 -9.79 13.43
CA TRP A 56 9.63 -10.30 14.80
C TRP A 56 10.80 -11.20 15.15
N ARG A 57 11.36 -11.88 14.16
CA ARG A 57 12.54 -12.73 14.41
C ARG A 57 13.72 -11.93 14.96
N GLN A 58 13.94 -10.72 14.47
CA GLN A 58 15.04 -9.86 14.89
C GLN A 58 14.90 -9.44 16.37
N PRO A 59 13.82 -8.77 16.83
CA PRO A 59 13.68 -8.41 18.24
C PRO A 59 13.62 -9.62 19.17
N LEU A 60 13.08 -10.76 18.74
CA LEU A 60 13.15 -11.99 19.52
C LEU A 60 14.59 -12.49 19.70
N MET A 61 15.44 -12.38 18.67
CA MET A 61 16.88 -12.70 18.81
C MET A 61 17.57 -11.69 19.71
N GLU A 62 17.24 -10.40 19.63
CA GLU A 62 17.78 -9.37 20.52
C GLU A 62 17.37 -9.62 21.98
N LEU A 63 16.10 -9.95 22.23
CA LEU A 63 15.62 -10.31 23.57
C LEU A 63 16.33 -11.55 24.12
N SER A 64 16.52 -12.58 23.27
CA SER A 64 17.30 -13.77 23.64
C SER A 64 18.75 -13.42 23.94
N SER A 65 19.37 -12.50 23.19
CA SER A 65 20.74 -12.04 23.46
C SER A 65 20.87 -11.33 24.81
N VAL A 66 19.91 -10.47 25.17
CA VAL A 66 19.90 -9.79 26.48
C VAL A 66 19.82 -10.81 27.62
N THR A 67 18.96 -11.81 27.50
CA THR A 67 18.81 -12.86 28.53
C THR A 67 20.05 -13.75 28.62
N MET A 68 20.67 -14.12 27.47
CA MET A 68 21.90 -14.91 27.43
C MET A 68 23.09 -14.15 28.01
N GLU A 69 23.20 -12.84 27.74
CA GLU A 69 24.24 -11.99 28.31
C GLU A 69 24.15 -11.94 29.84
N LEU A 70 22.93 -11.74 30.36
CA LEU A 70 22.69 -11.73 31.80
C LEU A 70 23.04 -13.08 32.44
N GLN A 71 22.61 -14.18 31.82
CA GLN A 71 22.91 -15.53 32.27
C GLN A 71 24.43 -15.78 32.29
N ALA A 72 25.14 -15.43 31.20
CA ALA A 72 26.59 -15.60 31.13
C ALA A 72 27.34 -14.81 32.21
N LYS A 73 26.90 -13.58 32.50
CA LYS A 73 27.47 -12.78 33.60
C LYS A 73 27.30 -13.48 34.98
N ILE A 74 26.10 -14.02 35.23
CA ILE A 74 25.83 -14.77 36.48
C ILE A 74 26.74 -16.02 36.59
N GLU A 75 26.81 -16.80 35.51
CA GLU A 75 27.56 -18.07 35.51
C GLU A 75 29.09 -17.87 35.56
N LEU A 76 29.65 -16.89 34.83
CA LEU A 76 31.08 -16.68 34.70
C LEU A 76 31.65 -15.77 35.78
N LEU A 77 30.93 -14.74 36.20
CA LEU A 77 31.40 -13.73 37.13
C LEU A 77 30.86 -13.92 38.55
N GLY A 78 29.82 -14.76 38.71
CA GLY A 78 29.15 -14.99 40.01
C GLY A 78 28.50 -13.77 40.64
N LYS A 79 28.48 -12.62 39.92
CA LYS A 79 27.94 -11.35 40.40
C LYS A 79 27.32 -10.59 39.21
N VAL A 80 26.15 -10.06 39.44
CA VAL A 80 25.47 -9.07 38.55
C VAL A 80 25.00 -7.94 39.46
N THR A 81 25.28 -6.72 39.08
CA THR A 81 24.81 -5.55 39.84
C THR A 81 23.34 -5.28 39.62
N ASN A 82 22.68 -4.58 40.55
CA ASN A 82 21.29 -4.19 40.39
C ASN A 82 21.11 -3.27 39.15
N GLU A 83 22.10 -2.41 38.87
CA GLU A 83 22.10 -1.52 37.71
C GLU A 83 22.11 -2.33 36.41
N GLU A 84 22.93 -3.37 36.28
CA GLU A 84 22.96 -4.23 35.08
C GLU A 84 21.66 -5.03 34.89
N ILE A 85 21.03 -5.46 35.99
CA ILE A 85 19.71 -6.11 35.94
C ILE A 85 18.64 -5.12 35.45
N ILE A 86 18.62 -3.89 35.99
CA ILE A 86 17.67 -2.85 35.60
C ILE A 86 17.84 -2.50 34.13
N GLU A 87 19.08 -2.28 33.65
CA GLU A 87 19.37 -2.01 32.25
C GLU A 87 18.86 -3.13 31.31
N SER A 88 19.08 -4.40 31.70
CA SER A 88 18.60 -5.55 30.95
C SER A 88 17.07 -5.64 30.90
N ILE A 89 16.41 -5.28 32.00
CA ILE A 89 14.94 -5.22 32.08
C ILE A 89 14.40 -4.08 31.19
N GLU A 90 14.99 -2.89 31.26
CA GLU A 90 14.57 -1.74 30.46
C GLU A 90 14.71 -2.06 28.97
N LYS A 91 15.86 -2.57 28.55
CA LYS A 91 16.10 -2.99 27.16
C LYS A 91 15.12 -4.07 26.69
N SER A 92 14.80 -5.03 27.56
CA SER A 92 13.79 -6.05 27.26
C SER A 92 12.38 -5.45 27.09
N ASN A 93 12.01 -4.52 27.95
CA ASN A 93 10.73 -3.83 27.88
C ASN A 93 10.59 -2.99 26.59
N ASP A 94 11.64 -2.28 26.19
CA ASP A 94 11.68 -1.50 24.94
C ASP A 94 11.44 -2.40 23.72
N ILE A 95 12.12 -3.57 23.69
CA ILE A 95 11.94 -4.56 22.63
C ILE A 95 10.51 -5.08 22.58
N ILE A 96 9.92 -5.44 23.73
CA ILE A 96 8.54 -5.94 23.84
C ILE A 96 7.55 -4.86 23.41
N GLN A 97 7.77 -3.62 23.81
CA GLN A 97 6.91 -2.49 23.42
C GLN A 97 6.96 -2.24 21.92
N TYR A 98 8.14 -2.29 21.30
CA TYR A 98 8.30 -2.22 19.85
C TYR A 98 7.53 -3.33 19.12
N MET A 99 7.61 -4.57 19.61
CA MET A 99 6.86 -5.70 19.03
C MET A 99 5.35 -5.51 19.15
N SER A 100 4.87 -5.05 20.32
CA SER A 100 3.45 -4.76 20.54
C SER A 100 2.93 -3.66 19.63
N GLN A 101 3.69 -2.57 19.48
CA GLN A 101 3.35 -1.48 18.56
C GLN A 101 3.26 -1.97 17.11
N THR A 102 4.15 -2.85 16.69
CA THR A 102 4.13 -3.44 15.34
C THR A 102 2.83 -4.23 15.08
N ILE A 103 2.30 -4.95 16.09
CA ILE A 103 0.99 -5.64 15.99
C ILE A 103 -0.15 -4.64 15.84
N ASP A 104 -0.14 -3.60 16.67
CA ASP A 104 -1.21 -2.60 16.65
C ASP A 104 -1.22 -1.83 15.32
N ASP A 105 -0.06 -1.47 14.79
CA ASP A 105 0.07 -0.85 13.48
C ASP A 105 -0.49 -1.74 12.36
N PHE A 106 -0.15 -3.04 12.41
CA PHE A 106 -0.68 -4.03 11.47
C PHE A 106 -2.20 -4.19 11.59
N ARG A 107 -2.72 -4.36 12.81
CA ARG A 107 -4.17 -4.48 13.04
C ARG A 107 -4.92 -3.24 12.54
N ASN A 108 -4.40 -2.06 12.84
CA ASN A 108 -5.02 -0.79 12.44
C ASN A 108 -4.99 -0.60 10.92
N PHE A 109 -3.92 -1.03 10.26
CA PHE A 109 -3.80 -0.98 8.80
C PHE A 109 -4.90 -1.79 8.08
N PHE A 110 -5.24 -2.99 8.60
CA PHE A 110 -6.31 -3.82 8.03
C PHE A 110 -7.71 -3.51 8.57
N ALA A 111 -7.81 -2.64 9.58
CA ALA A 111 -9.11 -2.18 10.04
C ALA A 111 -9.87 -1.47 8.91
N LYS A 112 -11.18 -1.69 8.84
CA LYS A 112 -12.02 -1.00 7.87
C LYS A 112 -12.20 0.44 8.34
N ASP A 113 -11.81 1.40 7.52
CA ASP A 113 -12.14 2.80 7.78
C ASP A 113 -13.65 2.99 7.77
N LYS A 114 -14.18 3.51 8.88
CA LYS A 114 -15.62 3.75 9.04
C LYS A 114 -16.05 5.10 8.49
N LYS A 115 -15.12 6.07 8.45
CA LYS A 115 -15.39 7.46 8.05
C LYS A 115 -14.18 8.03 7.31
N ARG A 116 -14.47 8.96 6.41
CA ARG A 116 -13.44 9.83 5.82
C ARG A 116 -12.94 10.78 6.91
N VAL A 117 -11.63 10.89 7.05
CA VAL A 117 -10.97 11.77 8.02
C VAL A 117 -9.91 12.62 7.33
N GLN A 118 -9.62 13.78 7.90
CA GLN A 118 -8.48 14.57 7.44
C GLN A 118 -7.18 13.99 8.00
N PHE A 119 -6.17 13.82 7.15
CA PHE A 119 -4.85 13.36 7.55
C PHE A 119 -3.73 13.97 6.70
N LYS A 120 -2.53 14.04 7.25
CA LYS A 120 -1.32 14.46 6.53
C LYS A 120 -0.77 13.31 5.70
N ILE A 121 -0.43 13.59 4.47
CA ILE A 121 0.12 12.58 3.53
C ILE A 121 1.44 12.01 4.04
N THR A 122 2.30 12.84 4.61
CA THR A 122 3.59 12.38 5.14
C THR A 122 3.45 11.36 6.26
N GLU A 123 2.42 11.47 7.12
CA GLU A 123 2.15 10.49 8.19
C GLU A 123 1.81 9.12 7.61
N GLN A 124 0.99 9.09 6.56
CA GLN A 124 0.62 7.83 5.91
C GLN A 124 1.78 7.21 5.11
N ILE A 125 2.60 8.04 4.49
CA ILE A 125 3.83 7.57 3.82
C ILE A 125 4.78 6.94 4.84
N SER A 126 4.99 7.58 5.99
CA SER A 126 5.84 7.04 7.06
C SER A 126 5.29 5.69 7.58
N SER A 127 3.98 5.60 7.80
CA SER A 127 3.32 4.36 8.21
C SER A 127 3.51 3.25 7.17
N ALA A 128 3.27 3.54 5.89
CA ALA A 128 3.44 2.57 4.80
C ALA A 128 4.91 2.11 4.68
N ILE A 129 5.86 3.03 4.78
CA ILE A 129 7.28 2.71 4.73
C ILE A 129 7.69 1.82 5.89
N ASN A 130 7.26 2.11 7.12
CA ASN A 130 7.58 1.28 8.28
C ASN A 130 7.17 -0.18 8.07
N MET A 131 6.04 -0.43 7.42
CA MET A 131 5.54 -1.79 7.15
C MET A 131 6.37 -2.57 6.14
N ILE A 132 7.04 -1.89 5.20
CA ILE A 132 7.83 -2.57 4.16
C ILE A 132 9.34 -2.40 4.34
N ASN A 133 9.78 -1.62 5.34
CA ASN A 133 11.17 -1.21 5.51
C ASN A 133 12.14 -2.39 5.67
N SER A 134 11.75 -3.43 6.41
CA SER A 134 12.56 -4.65 6.54
C SER A 134 12.78 -5.32 5.18
N SER A 135 11.75 -5.42 4.36
CA SER A 135 11.83 -6.01 3.02
C SER A 135 12.69 -5.15 2.08
N LEU A 136 12.59 -3.83 2.14
CA LEU A 136 13.46 -2.93 1.36
C LEU A 136 14.93 -3.06 1.77
N LYS A 137 15.21 -3.11 3.08
CA LYS A 137 16.56 -3.30 3.62
C LYS A 137 17.15 -4.65 3.23
N GLN A 138 16.37 -5.73 3.30
CA GLN A 138 16.79 -7.09 2.92
C GLN A 138 17.29 -7.15 1.47
N HIS A 139 16.69 -6.36 0.58
CA HIS A 139 17.07 -6.28 -0.84
C HIS A 139 17.98 -5.09 -1.18
N ASN A 140 18.54 -4.40 -0.17
CA ASN A 140 19.42 -3.23 -0.31
C ASN A 140 18.81 -2.10 -1.18
N ILE A 141 17.48 -1.93 -1.16
CA ILE A 141 16.78 -0.91 -1.93
C ILE A 141 16.89 0.43 -1.22
N LYS A 142 17.48 1.41 -1.89
CA LYS A 142 17.57 2.79 -1.38
C LYS A 142 16.22 3.49 -1.54
N LEU A 143 15.72 4.07 -0.43
CA LEU A 143 14.50 4.87 -0.42
C LEU A 143 14.86 6.34 -0.22
N GLU A 144 14.45 7.17 -1.16
CA GLU A 144 14.61 8.63 -1.08
C GLU A 144 13.23 9.30 -0.98
N ILE A 145 13.08 10.22 -0.02
CA ILE A 145 11.82 10.95 0.19
C ILE A 145 12.10 12.44 0.02
N ILE A 146 11.40 13.06 -0.93
CA ILE A 146 11.53 14.49 -1.25
C ILE A 146 10.19 15.16 -0.95
N VAL A 147 10.14 15.96 0.12
CA VAL A 147 8.94 16.71 0.49
C VAL A 147 9.11 18.16 0.00
N ILE A 148 8.42 18.52 -1.08
CA ILE A 148 8.37 19.90 -1.59
C ILE A 148 7.33 20.68 -0.79
N LYS A 149 6.16 20.10 -0.60
CA LYS A 149 5.08 20.69 0.18
C LYS A 149 4.25 19.56 0.79
N ASN A 150 4.13 19.59 2.11
CA ASN A 150 3.24 18.66 2.81
C ASN A 150 1.80 19.16 2.71
N SER A 151 0.88 18.25 2.44
CA SER A 151 -0.55 18.56 2.33
C SER A 151 -1.38 17.59 3.15
N SER A 152 -2.56 18.05 3.55
CA SER A 152 -3.59 17.21 4.15
C SER A 152 -4.70 16.96 3.14
N ILE A 153 -5.26 15.77 3.17
CA ILE A 153 -6.41 15.36 2.36
C ILE A 153 -7.51 14.80 3.26
N ILE A 154 -8.74 14.76 2.75
CA ILE A 154 -9.83 14.02 3.40
C ILE A 154 -10.02 12.70 2.65
N GLY A 155 -9.98 11.59 3.37
CA GLY A 155 -10.13 10.27 2.77
C GLY A 155 -10.13 9.16 3.81
N PHE A 156 -9.96 7.95 3.32
CA PHE A 156 -9.84 6.73 4.11
C PHE A 156 -8.36 6.44 4.36
N LYS A 157 -7.92 6.71 5.59
CA LYS A 157 -6.52 6.68 6.01
C LYS A 157 -5.84 5.34 5.72
N ASN A 158 -6.50 4.23 6.08
CA ASN A 158 -5.95 2.90 5.90
C ASN A 158 -5.96 2.47 4.43
N GLU A 159 -6.99 2.85 3.66
CA GLU A 159 -7.05 2.58 2.23
C GLU A 159 -5.95 3.33 1.47
N TYR A 160 -5.67 4.59 1.87
CA TYR A 160 -4.56 5.34 1.29
C TYR A 160 -3.20 4.69 1.57
N SER A 161 -2.98 4.22 2.81
CA SER A 161 -1.77 3.47 3.15
C SER A 161 -1.65 2.16 2.35
N GLN A 162 -2.77 1.48 2.09
CA GLN A 162 -2.80 0.28 1.25
C GLN A 162 -2.38 0.59 -0.20
N VAL A 163 -2.84 1.71 -0.77
CA VAL A 163 -2.38 2.17 -2.10
C VAL A 163 -0.87 2.36 -2.13
N LEU A 164 -0.31 3.04 -1.12
CA LEU A 164 1.12 3.27 -1.02
C LEU A 164 1.91 1.95 -0.95
N ILE A 165 1.48 1.02 -0.11
CA ILE A 165 2.14 -0.28 0.03
C ILE A 165 2.08 -1.07 -1.26
N ASN A 166 0.92 -1.14 -1.92
CA ASN A 166 0.80 -1.86 -3.18
C ASN A 166 1.77 -1.33 -4.25
N ILE A 167 1.89 0.00 -4.37
CA ILE A 167 2.81 0.61 -5.35
C ILE A 167 4.26 0.36 -4.96
N LEU A 168 4.60 0.50 -3.69
CA LEU A 168 5.96 0.29 -3.18
C LEU A 168 6.39 -1.18 -3.27
N SER A 169 5.50 -2.13 -2.96
CA SER A 169 5.76 -3.56 -3.15
C SER A 169 5.98 -3.90 -4.62
N ASN A 170 5.16 -3.37 -5.53
CA ASN A 170 5.38 -3.58 -6.96
C ASN A 170 6.74 -3.04 -7.44
N ALA A 171 7.13 -1.85 -6.97
CA ALA A 171 8.43 -1.28 -7.29
C ALA A 171 9.57 -2.17 -6.76
N LYS A 172 9.48 -2.63 -5.50
CA LYS A 172 10.43 -3.57 -4.90
C LYS A 172 10.53 -4.85 -5.73
N ASP A 173 9.42 -5.46 -6.09
CA ASP A 173 9.39 -6.72 -6.81
C ASP A 173 10.04 -6.60 -8.20
N GLU A 174 9.75 -5.52 -8.94
CA GLU A 174 10.39 -5.28 -10.23
C GLU A 174 11.91 -5.02 -10.09
N LEU A 175 12.35 -4.30 -9.05
CA LEU A 175 13.77 -4.07 -8.79
C LEU A 175 14.51 -5.37 -8.48
N VAL A 176 13.90 -6.25 -7.69
CA VAL A 176 14.45 -7.56 -7.32
C VAL A 176 14.45 -8.50 -8.52
N ASN A 177 13.33 -8.65 -9.22
CA ASN A 177 13.18 -9.56 -10.35
C ASN A 177 14.14 -9.22 -11.50
N ARG A 178 14.39 -7.92 -11.73
CA ARG A 178 15.32 -7.46 -12.75
C ARG A 178 16.77 -7.35 -12.28
N LYS A 179 17.04 -7.68 -11.02
CA LYS A 179 18.39 -7.69 -10.41
C LYS A 179 19.11 -6.35 -10.63
N ILE A 180 18.43 -5.25 -10.35
CA ILE A 180 19.00 -3.91 -10.53
C ILE A 180 20.19 -3.73 -9.60
N LYS A 181 21.34 -3.28 -10.14
CA LYS A 181 22.61 -3.18 -9.39
C LYS A 181 22.55 -2.17 -8.24
N ASP A 182 21.92 -1.00 -8.46
CA ASP A 182 21.72 0.05 -7.46
C ASP A 182 20.23 0.35 -7.32
N PRO A 183 19.44 -0.55 -6.68
CA PRO A 183 17.99 -0.42 -6.66
C PRO A 183 17.56 0.79 -5.81
N LYS A 184 16.69 1.62 -6.39
CA LYS A 184 16.24 2.87 -5.77
C LYS A 184 14.77 3.11 -6.03
N ILE A 185 14.07 3.57 -4.98
CA ILE A 185 12.72 4.12 -5.06
C ILE A 185 12.77 5.56 -4.58
N THR A 186 12.17 6.48 -5.32
CA THR A 186 12.07 7.90 -4.97
C THR A 186 10.61 8.27 -4.79
N LEU A 187 10.25 8.77 -3.60
CA LEU A 187 8.95 9.37 -3.33
C LEU A 187 9.07 10.89 -3.36
N LYS A 188 8.22 11.55 -4.13
CA LYS A 188 8.15 13.00 -4.20
C LYS A 188 6.76 13.47 -3.81
N ILE A 189 6.68 14.35 -2.81
CA ILE A 189 5.44 14.86 -2.24
C ILE A 189 5.33 16.33 -2.57
N GLY A 190 4.24 16.74 -3.19
CA GLY A 190 4.01 18.12 -3.59
C GLY A 190 2.53 18.48 -3.62
N GLU A 191 2.29 19.70 -4.06
CA GLU A 191 0.94 20.25 -4.26
C GLU A 191 0.91 21.10 -5.52
N LYS A 192 -0.13 20.98 -6.30
CA LYS A 192 -0.37 21.83 -7.48
C LYS A 192 -1.87 22.03 -7.66
N GLU A 193 -2.28 23.28 -7.88
CA GLU A 193 -3.68 23.65 -8.20
C GLU A 193 -4.70 23.09 -7.20
N GLY A 194 -4.42 23.20 -5.89
CA GLY A 194 -5.31 22.71 -4.85
C GLY A 194 -5.38 21.17 -4.73
N LYS A 195 -4.47 20.45 -5.39
CA LYS A 195 -4.39 18.99 -5.35
C LYS A 195 -3.07 18.56 -4.72
N SER A 196 -3.14 17.56 -3.87
CA SER A 196 -1.96 16.85 -3.39
C SER A 196 -1.45 15.90 -4.48
N ILE A 197 -0.15 15.87 -4.67
CA ILE A 197 0.51 15.02 -5.66
C ILE A 197 1.59 14.21 -4.96
N VAL A 198 1.50 12.89 -5.06
CA VAL A 198 2.55 11.97 -4.62
C VAL A 198 3.04 11.19 -5.84
N GLU A 199 4.32 11.33 -6.14
CA GLU A 199 5.00 10.55 -7.19
C GLU A 199 5.85 9.48 -6.53
N ILE A 200 5.75 8.24 -7.01
CA ILE A 200 6.56 7.09 -6.59
C ILE A 200 7.25 6.56 -7.85
N GLU A 201 8.57 6.68 -7.90
CA GLU A 201 9.39 6.33 -9.06
C GLU A 201 10.44 5.28 -8.66
N ASP A 202 10.50 4.20 -9.41
CA ASP A 202 11.57 3.20 -9.34
C ASP A 202 12.63 3.42 -10.44
N ASN A 203 13.74 2.70 -10.37
CA ASN A 203 14.74 2.66 -11.42
C ASN A 203 14.85 1.28 -12.09
N ALA A 204 13.74 0.54 -12.15
CA ALA A 204 13.70 -0.81 -12.72
C ALA A 204 13.61 -0.85 -14.26
N GLY A 205 13.71 0.29 -14.97
CA GLY A 205 13.69 0.33 -16.44
C GLY A 205 12.30 0.36 -17.07
N GLY A 206 11.25 0.64 -16.26
CA GLY A 206 9.90 0.95 -16.73
C GLY A 206 9.03 -0.24 -17.13
N ILE A 207 7.83 0.09 -17.56
CA ILE A 207 6.76 -0.84 -17.96
C ILE A 207 6.74 -0.96 -19.48
N LYS A 208 6.76 -2.19 -20.01
CA LYS A 208 6.88 -2.45 -21.46
C LYS A 208 5.54 -2.71 -22.16
N ILE A 209 4.43 -2.76 -21.40
CA ILE A 209 3.13 -3.04 -21.99
C ILE A 209 2.50 -1.77 -22.59
N GLU A 210 1.77 -1.93 -23.68
CA GLU A 210 0.99 -0.87 -24.34
C GLU A 210 -0.46 -1.30 -24.55
N PRO A 211 -1.43 -0.42 -24.22
CA PRO A 211 -1.21 0.84 -23.50
C PRO A 211 -0.78 0.58 -22.05
N ILE A 212 0.03 1.50 -21.48
CA ILE A 212 0.61 1.35 -20.14
C ILE A 212 -0.46 1.19 -19.04
N ASP A 213 -1.64 1.79 -19.24
CA ASP A 213 -2.77 1.72 -18.29
C ASP A 213 -3.34 0.31 -18.09
N LYS A 214 -2.97 -0.66 -18.94
CA LYS A 214 -3.32 -2.09 -18.73
C LYS A 214 -2.79 -2.64 -17.41
N VAL A 215 -1.78 -2.03 -16.80
CA VAL A 215 -1.32 -2.43 -15.46
C VAL A 215 -2.39 -2.27 -14.38
N PHE A 216 -3.43 -1.47 -14.65
CA PHE A 216 -4.58 -1.30 -13.76
C PHE A 216 -5.75 -2.22 -14.10
N GLU A 217 -5.66 -3.08 -15.12
CA GLU A 217 -6.69 -4.06 -15.40
C GLU A 217 -6.68 -5.17 -14.33
N PRO A 218 -7.86 -5.66 -13.90
CA PRO A 218 -7.92 -6.73 -12.92
C PRO A 218 -7.23 -7.99 -13.44
N PHE A 219 -6.51 -8.68 -12.54
CA PHE A 219 -5.73 -9.90 -12.84
C PHE A 219 -4.57 -9.75 -13.82
N TYR A 220 -4.23 -8.51 -14.18
CA TYR A 220 -3.03 -8.27 -14.98
C TYR A 220 -1.77 -8.47 -14.13
N THR A 221 -0.97 -9.45 -14.51
CA THR A 221 0.35 -9.71 -13.92
C THR A 221 1.28 -10.30 -14.97
N LYS A 222 2.55 -9.93 -14.92
CA LYS A 222 3.60 -10.55 -15.75
C LYS A 222 4.01 -11.91 -15.19
N ASP A 223 4.03 -12.04 -13.88
CA ASP A 223 4.41 -13.24 -13.15
C ASP A 223 3.18 -13.87 -12.53
N LYS A 224 2.64 -14.89 -13.25
CA LYS A 224 1.44 -15.63 -12.80
C LYS A 224 1.67 -16.44 -11.52
N ALA A 225 2.93 -16.70 -11.17
CA ALA A 225 3.26 -17.52 -10.00
C ALA A 225 3.23 -16.74 -8.68
N ASN A 226 3.59 -15.44 -8.71
CA ASN A 226 3.81 -14.65 -7.49
C ASN A 226 2.88 -13.43 -7.34
N GLY A 227 2.10 -13.07 -8.37
CA GLY A 227 1.26 -11.87 -8.33
C GLY A 227 -0.22 -12.16 -8.54
N THR A 228 -1.09 -11.62 -7.71
CA THR A 228 -2.55 -11.74 -7.87
C THR A 228 -3.10 -10.89 -9.02
N GLY A 229 -2.34 -9.90 -9.49
CA GLY A 229 -2.77 -8.94 -10.51
C GLY A 229 -3.92 -8.00 -10.06
N VAL A 230 -4.23 -7.96 -8.77
CA VAL A 230 -5.37 -7.21 -8.22
C VAL A 230 -4.92 -5.93 -7.49
N GLY A 231 -3.65 -5.86 -7.05
CA GLY A 231 -3.15 -4.77 -6.20
C GLY A 231 -3.26 -3.38 -6.86
N LEU A 232 -2.76 -3.21 -8.08
CA LEU A 232 -2.81 -1.92 -8.80
C LEU A 232 -4.23 -1.54 -9.22
N PHE A 233 -5.03 -2.53 -9.67
CA PHE A 233 -6.45 -2.32 -9.96
C PHE A 233 -7.18 -1.77 -8.73
N MET A 234 -6.99 -2.37 -7.57
CA MET A 234 -7.59 -1.90 -6.32
C MET A 234 -7.08 -0.54 -5.89
N SER A 235 -5.78 -0.28 -6.08
CA SER A 235 -5.21 1.04 -5.81
C SER A 235 -5.88 2.13 -6.63
N LYS A 236 -6.19 1.85 -7.91
CA LYS A 236 -6.92 2.76 -8.77
C LYS A 236 -8.35 2.97 -8.30
N LEU A 237 -9.08 1.91 -7.96
CA LEU A 237 -10.43 2.01 -7.41
C LEU A 237 -10.48 2.82 -6.11
N ILE A 238 -9.55 2.59 -5.19
CA ILE A 238 -9.46 3.34 -3.92
C ILE A 238 -9.27 4.83 -4.20
N VAL A 239 -8.30 5.18 -5.03
CA VAL A 239 -7.97 6.59 -5.31
C VAL A 239 -9.12 7.28 -6.06
N GLU A 240 -9.69 6.63 -7.07
CA GLU A 240 -10.67 7.26 -7.96
C GLU A 240 -12.09 7.24 -7.37
N ASN A 241 -12.53 6.13 -6.77
CA ASN A 241 -13.90 6.00 -6.26
C ASN A 241 -14.07 6.46 -4.81
N ASN A 242 -13.00 6.30 -3.96
CA ASN A 242 -13.14 6.58 -2.54
C ASN A 242 -12.50 7.92 -2.12
N MET A 243 -11.62 8.49 -2.95
CA MET A 243 -10.88 9.71 -2.61
C MET A 243 -11.03 10.83 -3.66
N ASP A 244 -11.91 10.64 -4.65
CA ASP A 244 -12.18 11.62 -5.72
C ASP A 244 -10.89 12.05 -6.45
N GLY A 245 -9.89 11.17 -6.47
CA GLY A 245 -8.56 11.39 -7.02
C GLY A 245 -8.34 10.78 -8.38
N ARG A 246 -7.06 10.68 -8.77
CA ARG A 246 -6.60 9.93 -9.96
C ARG A 246 -5.31 9.19 -9.65
N LEU A 247 -5.22 7.95 -10.09
CA LEU A 247 -3.98 7.18 -10.09
C LEU A 247 -3.49 7.02 -11.54
N LEU A 248 -2.32 7.57 -11.80
CA LEU A 248 -1.69 7.58 -13.12
C LEU A 248 -0.39 6.81 -13.10
N VAL A 249 0.02 6.28 -14.25
CA VAL A 249 1.31 5.66 -14.44
C VAL A 249 1.96 6.17 -15.71
N LYS A 250 3.28 6.33 -15.70
CA LYS A 250 4.09 6.62 -16.88
C LYS A 250 5.50 6.07 -16.73
N ASN A 251 6.20 5.89 -17.81
CA ASN A 251 7.62 5.63 -17.79
C ASN A 251 8.41 6.95 -17.67
N SER A 252 9.48 6.90 -16.90
CA SER A 252 10.52 7.91 -16.85
C SER A 252 11.77 7.40 -17.60
N SER A 253 12.82 8.21 -17.64
CA SER A 253 14.13 7.78 -18.15
C SER A 253 14.79 6.68 -17.31
N LYS A 254 14.31 6.45 -16.08
CA LYS A 254 14.91 5.50 -15.12
C LYS A 254 14.05 4.26 -14.92
N GLY A 255 12.72 4.42 -14.83
CA GLY A 255 11.83 3.33 -14.48
C GLY A 255 10.36 3.71 -14.59
N ALA A 256 9.50 3.00 -13.86
CA ALA A 256 8.10 3.34 -13.78
C ALA A 256 7.86 4.45 -12.74
N LYS A 257 6.90 5.31 -13.02
CA LYS A 257 6.46 6.38 -12.14
C LYS A 257 4.96 6.33 -11.97
N PHE A 258 4.52 6.07 -10.76
CA PHE A 258 3.12 6.16 -10.34
C PHE A 258 2.85 7.53 -9.73
N ILE A 259 1.69 8.12 -10.05
CA ILE A 259 1.32 9.46 -9.61
C ILE A 259 -0.07 9.40 -9.00
N ILE A 260 -0.15 9.69 -7.71
CA ILE A 260 -1.40 9.79 -6.96
C ILE A 260 -1.76 11.27 -6.88
N VAL A 261 -2.93 11.64 -7.39
CA VAL A 261 -3.45 13.00 -7.38
C VAL A 261 -4.77 13.01 -6.63
N ILE A 262 -4.86 13.73 -5.51
CA ILE A 262 -6.07 13.80 -4.69
C ILE A 262 -6.41 15.28 -4.42
N PRO A 263 -7.68 15.70 -4.59
CA PRO A 263 -8.11 17.04 -4.21
C PRO A 263 -7.81 17.31 -2.73
N LYS A 264 -7.30 18.51 -2.42
CA LYS A 264 -7.24 18.95 -1.03
C LYS A 264 -8.64 19.28 -0.54
N SER A 265 -8.90 18.95 0.71
CA SER A 265 -10.02 19.56 1.40
C SER A 265 -9.66 21.00 1.79
N PHE A 266 -10.59 21.88 1.52
CA PHE A 266 -10.57 23.25 2.02
C PHE A 266 -11.01 23.27 3.48
#